data_fa7c4e58e1c97532f02a43a2cd46a9c1
#
_entry.id   fa7c4e58e1c97532f02a43a2cd46a9c1
#
_cell.length_a   1.000
_cell.length_b   1.000
_cell.length_c   1.000
_cell.angle_alpha   90.00
_cell.angle_beta   90.00
_cell.angle_gamma   90.00
#
_symmetry.space_group_name_H-M   'P 1'
#
loop_
_entity.id
_entity.type
_entity.pdbx_description
1 polymer ?
#
loop_
_entity_poly.entity_id
_entity_poly.type
_entity_poly.pdbx_seq_one_letter_code
_entity_poly.pdbx_strand_id
1 'polypeptide(L)'
;ICFQNYFNKLFNLSTLFVLVIFIQLLFEPAYLFWSQRQRFEYHYKSLVFVTLAISVTGPVLGVITVLSTTYKAEARIISFALVQICVGLIFYIIQGIKGKTFFNKEYWTFALKFNLPLVPHYLSQMVLGQSDRIMIDKITSSSDAAIYGVAYNLASVLTIFINAINSSYIPSLYKMIKG
;
A
#
# COMPACT_ATOMS: atom_id res chain seq x y z
N ILE A 1 12.70 -22.44 0.86
CA ILE A 1 14.16 -22.33 0.59
C ILE A 1 14.40 -22.25 -0.94
N CYS A 2 13.81 -23.11 -1.80
CA CYS A 2 14.01 -23.05 -3.25
C CYS A 2 13.54 -21.75 -3.92
N PHE A 3 12.43 -21.16 -3.45
CA PHE A 3 11.90 -19.90 -3.96
C PHE A 3 12.75 -18.67 -3.58
N GLN A 4 13.46 -18.73 -2.48
CA GLN A 4 14.24 -17.61 -1.92
C GLN A 4 15.35 -17.15 -2.86
N ASN A 5 16.15 -18.08 -3.38
CA ASN A 5 17.23 -17.76 -4.34
C ASN A 5 16.68 -17.23 -5.68
N TYR A 6 15.51 -17.69 -6.10
CA TYR A 6 14.88 -17.23 -7.31
C TYR A 6 14.39 -15.77 -7.16
N PHE A 7 13.73 -15.44 -6.03
CA PHE A 7 13.30 -14.08 -5.75
C PHE A 7 14.44 -13.10 -5.52
N ASN A 8 15.49 -13.52 -4.80
CA ASN A 8 16.67 -12.68 -4.61
C ASN A 8 17.37 -12.34 -5.94
N LYS A 9 17.43 -13.30 -6.87
CA LYS A 9 17.99 -13.09 -8.21
C LYS A 9 17.09 -12.25 -9.11
N LEU A 10 15.78 -12.40 -8.99
CA LEU A 10 14.80 -11.67 -9.79
C LEU A 10 14.74 -10.18 -9.39
N PHE A 11 14.75 -9.89 -8.09
CA PHE A 11 14.62 -8.52 -7.56
C PHE A 11 15.94 -7.87 -7.20
N ASN A 12 17.04 -8.61 -7.26
CA ASN A 12 18.39 -8.16 -6.84
C ASN A 12 18.39 -7.57 -5.41
N LEU A 13 17.54 -8.12 -4.53
CA LEU A 13 17.33 -7.69 -3.16
C LEU A 13 17.87 -8.72 -2.17
N SER A 14 18.32 -8.24 -1.01
CA SER A 14 18.73 -9.15 0.06
C SER A 14 17.50 -9.88 0.63
N THR A 15 17.72 -11.09 1.13
CA THR A 15 16.69 -11.95 1.73
C THR A 15 15.86 -11.23 2.80
N LEU A 16 16.48 -10.35 3.58
CA LEU A 16 15.83 -9.58 4.62
C LEU A 16 14.73 -8.67 4.04
N PHE A 17 15.01 -7.96 2.94
CA PHE A 17 14.03 -7.10 2.29
C PHE A 17 12.85 -7.89 1.72
N VAL A 18 13.13 -9.05 1.13
CA VAL A 18 12.07 -9.93 0.61
C VAL A 18 11.14 -10.38 1.73
N LEU A 19 11.68 -10.79 2.88
CA LEU A 19 10.88 -11.17 4.05
C LEU A 19 10.04 -10.00 4.59
N VAL A 20 10.63 -8.82 4.71
CA VAL A 20 9.92 -7.61 5.17
C VAL A 20 8.77 -7.28 4.26
N ILE A 21 8.95 -7.33 2.94
CA ILE A 21 7.89 -7.10 1.95
C ILE A 21 6.78 -8.14 2.09
N PHE A 22 7.11 -9.43 2.25
CA PHE A 22 6.12 -10.49 2.45
C PHE A 22 5.27 -10.27 3.71
N ILE A 23 5.91 -9.93 4.82
CA ILE A 23 5.22 -9.63 6.08
C ILE A 23 4.32 -8.40 5.91
N GLN A 24 4.80 -7.35 5.26
CA GLN A 24 4.00 -6.17 4.97
C GLN A 24 2.76 -6.51 4.13
N LEU A 25 2.91 -7.28 3.05
CA LEU A 25 1.80 -7.71 2.20
C LEU A 25 0.73 -8.54 2.94
N LEU A 26 1.11 -9.25 3.99
CA LEU A 26 0.16 -10.01 4.82
C LEU A 26 -0.70 -9.11 5.72
N PHE A 27 -0.12 -8.06 6.30
CA PHE A 27 -0.78 -7.25 7.32
C PHE A 27 -1.38 -5.94 6.78
N GLU A 28 -0.81 -5.35 5.74
CA GLU A 28 -1.28 -4.09 5.15
C GLU A 28 -2.77 -4.12 4.73
N PRO A 29 -3.31 -5.20 4.12
CA PRO A 29 -4.71 -5.25 3.75
C PRO A 29 -5.68 -5.05 4.92
N ALA A 30 -5.30 -5.45 6.13
CA ALA A 30 -6.16 -5.28 7.29
C ALA A 30 -6.47 -3.80 7.59
N TYR A 31 -5.47 -2.93 7.51
CA TYR A 31 -5.66 -1.48 7.62
C TYR A 31 -6.51 -0.94 6.47
N LEU A 32 -6.26 -1.37 5.24
CA LEU A 32 -7.02 -0.93 4.07
C LEU A 32 -8.51 -1.29 4.19
N PHE A 33 -8.85 -2.51 4.60
CA PHE A 33 -10.24 -2.92 4.85
C PHE A 33 -10.91 -2.08 5.94
N TRP A 34 -10.22 -1.84 7.07
CA TRP A 34 -10.72 -0.98 8.12
C TRP A 34 -10.98 0.45 7.61
N SER A 35 -10.03 1.01 6.88
CA SER A 35 -10.12 2.36 6.31
C SER A 35 -11.33 2.51 5.37
N GLN A 36 -11.53 1.55 4.47
CA GLN A 36 -12.69 1.56 3.57
C GLN A 36 -14.00 1.46 4.34
N ARG A 37 -14.08 0.59 5.34
CA ARG A 37 -15.25 0.45 6.20
C ARG A 37 -15.59 1.77 6.91
N GLN A 38 -14.60 2.49 7.47
CA GLN A 38 -14.84 3.79 8.11
C GLN A 38 -15.43 4.82 7.14
N ARG A 39 -15.03 4.79 5.86
CA ARG A 39 -15.58 5.67 4.81
C ARG A 39 -17.05 5.36 4.53
N PHE A 40 -17.43 4.10 4.41
CA PHE A 40 -18.81 3.69 4.18
C PHE A 40 -19.71 3.94 5.39
N GLU A 41 -19.18 3.82 6.61
CA GLU A 41 -19.89 4.10 7.86
C GLU A 41 -19.88 5.60 8.24
N TYR A 42 -19.23 6.46 7.43
CA TYR A 42 -19.08 7.90 7.69
C TYR A 42 -18.37 8.25 9.01
N HIS A 43 -17.56 7.35 9.53
CA HIS A 43 -16.74 7.57 10.73
C HIS A 43 -15.44 8.31 10.40
N TYR A 44 -15.55 9.49 9.77
CA TYR A 44 -14.42 10.27 9.24
C TYR A 44 -13.40 10.69 10.31
N LYS A 45 -13.84 10.96 11.54
CA LYS A 45 -12.93 11.42 12.61
C LYS A 45 -11.87 10.38 12.96
N SER A 46 -12.29 9.13 13.16
CA SER A 46 -11.36 8.01 13.42
C SER A 46 -10.44 7.76 12.25
N LEU A 47 -10.98 7.82 11.03
CA LEU A 47 -10.20 7.63 9.81
C LEU A 47 -9.12 8.70 9.67
N VAL A 48 -9.48 9.98 9.82
CA VAL A 48 -8.55 11.11 9.68
C VAL A 48 -7.46 11.02 10.76
N PHE A 49 -7.84 10.78 12.02
CA PHE A 49 -6.87 10.70 13.11
C PHE A 49 -5.83 9.57 12.87
N VAL A 50 -6.28 8.38 12.54
CA VAL A 50 -5.38 7.23 12.29
C VAL A 50 -4.52 7.47 11.06
N THR A 51 -5.10 7.98 9.96
CA THR A 51 -4.35 8.27 8.74
C THR A 51 -3.28 9.33 8.96
N LEU A 52 -3.59 10.42 9.68
CA LEU A 52 -2.62 11.45 10.04
C LEU A 52 -1.51 10.89 10.95
N ALA A 53 -1.88 10.10 11.96
CA ALA A 53 -0.90 9.47 12.83
C ALA A 53 0.11 8.62 12.05
N ILE A 54 -0.37 7.79 11.13
CA ILE A 54 0.48 6.95 10.26
C ILE A 54 1.35 7.83 9.36
N SER A 55 0.76 8.84 8.73
CA SER A 55 1.45 9.73 7.78
C SER A 55 2.55 10.56 8.42
N VAL A 56 2.44 10.87 9.70
CA VAL A 56 3.47 11.58 10.46
C VAL A 56 4.51 10.60 11.03
N THR A 57 4.06 9.49 11.61
CA THR A 57 4.95 8.53 12.28
C THR A 57 5.94 7.89 11.29
N GLY A 58 5.49 7.55 10.08
CA GLY A 58 6.34 6.94 9.06
C GLY A 58 7.56 7.81 8.69
N PRO A 59 7.38 9.04 8.21
CA PRO A 59 8.48 9.94 7.89
C PRO A 59 9.36 10.31 9.09
N VAL A 60 8.77 10.54 10.26
CA VAL A 60 9.51 10.88 11.48
C VAL A 60 10.46 9.75 11.88
N LEU A 61 9.96 8.53 11.97
CA LEU A 61 10.81 7.36 12.24
C LEU A 61 11.84 7.13 11.13
N GLY A 62 11.46 7.36 9.88
CA GLY A 62 12.38 7.28 8.75
C GLY A 62 13.55 8.25 8.89
N VAL A 63 13.31 9.51 9.27
CA VAL A 63 14.37 10.50 9.49
C VAL A 63 15.25 10.10 10.68
N ILE A 64 14.66 9.71 11.80
CA ILE A 64 15.42 9.31 13.00
C ILE A 64 16.35 8.13 12.68
N THR A 65 15.85 7.10 11.99
CA THR A 65 16.65 5.91 11.65
C THR A 65 17.75 6.22 10.64
N VAL A 66 17.47 7.07 9.65
CA VAL A 66 18.48 7.51 8.66
C VAL A 66 19.60 8.34 9.31
N LEU A 67 19.29 9.16 10.30
CA LEU A 67 20.30 9.94 11.04
C LEU A 67 21.12 9.07 12.00
N SER A 68 20.54 7.99 12.50
CA SER A 68 21.20 7.09 13.47
C SER A 68 22.02 5.98 12.82
N THR A 69 21.95 5.78 11.50
CA THR A 69 22.55 4.62 10.82
C THR A 69 23.40 5.03 9.63
N THR A 70 24.48 4.27 9.40
CA THR A 70 25.36 4.45 8.23
C THR A 70 24.69 4.00 6.91
N TYR A 71 23.83 2.99 6.96
CA TYR A 71 23.07 2.45 5.82
C TYR A 71 21.76 3.18 5.60
N LYS A 72 21.85 4.43 5.11
CA LYS A 72 20.71 5.39 5.03
C LYS A 72 19.53 4.88 4.21
N ALA A 73 19.78 4.26 3.06
CA ALA A 73 18.72 3.80 2.17
C ALA A 73 17.96 2.60 2.76
N GLU A 74 18.69 1.65 3.33
CA GLU A 74 18.12 0.45 3.94
C GLU A 74 17.30 0.81 5.19
N ALA A 75 17.84 1.69 6.04
CA ALA A 75 17.18 2.15 7.25
C ALA A 75 15.83 2.83 6.93
N ARG A 76 15.77 3.63 5.87
CA ARG A 76 14.52 4.28 5.43
C ARG A 76 13.45 3.28 5.00
N ILE A 77 13.84 2.26 4.21
CA ILE A 77 12.91 1.24 3.73
C ILE A 77 12.38 0.39 4.90
N ILE A 78 13.28 -0.06 5.77
CA ILE A 78 12.92 -0.91 6.91
C ILE A 78 12.04 -0.17 7.90
N SER A 79 12.35 1.09 8.24
CA SER A 79 11.53 1.86 9.19
C SER A 79 10.13 2.13 8.67
N PHE A 80 9.98 2.45 7.39
CA PHE A 80 8.67 2.62 6.77
C PHE A 80 7.87 1.32 6.76
N ALA A 81 8.49 0.20 6.38
CA ALA A 81 7.87 -1.11 6.39
C ALA A 81 7.44 -1.55 7.81
N LEU A 82 8.27 -1.30 8.81
CA LEU A 82 7.94 -1.60 10.21
C LEU A 82 6.69 -0.86 10.68
N VAL A 83 6.56 0.42 10.37
CA VAL A 83 5.35 1.20 10.71
C VAL A 83 4.12 0.56 10.07
N GLN A 84 4.18 0.23 8.80
CA GLN A 84 3.07 -0.39 8.07
C GLN A 84 2.71 -1.77 8.63
N ILE A 85 3.71 -2.59 8.96
CA ILE A 85 3.52 -3.91 9.58
C ILE A 85 2.87 -3.77 10.95
N CYS A 86 3.36 -2.88 11.80
CA CYS A 86 2.79 -2.65 13.13
C CYS A 86 1.33 -2.21 13.05
N VAL A 87 1.03 -1.24 12.20
CA VAL A 87 -0.33 -0.75 11.97
C VAL A 87 -1.22 -1.87 11.44
N GLY A 88 -0.78 -2.56 10.40
CA GLY A 88 -1.52 -3.68 9.81
C GLY A 88 -1.81 -4.78 10.81
N LEU A 89 -0.83 -5.12 11.65
CA LEU A 89 -0.96 -6.14 12.70
C LEU A 89 -1.98 -5.73 13.77
N ILE A 90 -1.96 -4.46 14.22
CA ILE A 90 -2.95 -3.93 15.16
C ILE A 90 -4.35 -4.08 14.59
N PHE A 91 -4.58 -3.63 13.34
CA PHE A 91 -5.89 -3.73 12.71
C PHE A 91 -6.29 -5.17 12.40
N TYR A 92 -5.35 -6.05 12.07
CA TYR A 92 -5.59 -7.48 11.89
C TYR A 92 -6.12 -8.13 13.18
N ILE A 93 -5.49 -7.83 14.32
CA ILE A 93 -5.93 -8.33 15.64
C ILE A 93 -7.31 -7.77 15.98
N ILE A 94 -7.54 -6.46 15.82
CA ILE A 94 -8.84 -5.82 16.11
C ILE A 94 -9.96 -6.45 15.27
N GLN A 95 -9.73 -6.70 13.99
CA GLN A 95 -10.72 -7.30 13.11
C GLN A 95 -10.92 -8.79 13.42
N GLY A 96 -9.86 -9.52 13.75
CA GLY A 96 -9.94 -10.93 14.16
C GLY A 96 -10.80 -11.10 15.41
N ILE A 97 -10.61 -10.26 16.44
CA ILE A 97 -11.39 -10.29 17.67
C ILE A 97 -12.87 -9.93 17.41
N LYS A 98 -13.14 -8.93 16.55
CA LYS A 98 -14.50 -8.50 16.22
C LYS A 98 -15.22 -9.48 15.30
N GLY A 99 -14.50 -10.11 14.38
CA GLY A 99 -15.07 -10.97 13.34
C GLY A 99 -15.53 -12.35 13.83
N LYS A 100 -14.96 -12.86 14.92
CA LYS A 100 -15.24 -14.17 15.53
C LYS A 100 -15.15 -15.40 14.62
N THR A 101 -15.04 -15.21 13.29
CA THR A 101 -14.95 -16.29 12.29
C THR A 101 -13.80 -15.99 11.34
N PHE A 102 -12.86 -16.93 11.23
CA PHE A 102 -11.69 -16.81 10.36
C PHE A 102 -11.98 -17.13 8.90
N PHE A 103 -12.92 -18.02 8.66
CA PHE A 103 -13.22 -18.51 7.31
C PHE A 103 -14.73 -18.67 7.13
N ASN A 104 -15.26 -17.99 6.11
CA ASN A 104 -16.60 -18.18 5.62
C ASN A 104 -16.55 -18.41 4.11
N LYS A 105 -16.92 -19.62 3.68
CA LYS A 105 -16.84 -20.06 2.28
C LYS A 105 -17.65 -19.16 1.34
N GLU A 106 -18.80 -18.70 1.77
CA GLU A 106 -19.69 -17.85 0.97
C GLU A 106 -19.03 -16.51 0.66
N TYR A 107 -18.50 -15.83 1.68
CA TYR A 107 -17.80 -14.54 1.51
C TYR A 107 -16.51 -14.69 0.69
N TRP A 108 -15.76 -15.77 0.90
CA TRP A 108 -14.56 -16.04 0.11
C TRP A 108 -14.88 -16.29 -1.36
N THR A 109 -15.92 -17.09 -1.64
CA THR A 109 -16.34 -17.36 -3.02
C THR A 109 -16.83 -16.10 -3.71
N PHE A 110 -17.60 -15.26 -3.02
CA PHE A 110 -18.05 -13.98 -3.54
C PHE A 110 -16.86 -13.05 -3.83
N ALA A 111 -15.94 -12.89 -2.88
CA ALA A 111 -14.77 -12.03 -3.03
C ALA A 111 -13.89 -12.49 -4.20
N LEU A 112 -13.62 -13.78 -4.33
CA LEU A 112 -12.83 -14.32 -5.44
C LEU A 112 -13.51 -14.14 -6.79
N LYS A 113 -14.79 -14.48 -6.90
CA LYS A 113 -15.54 -14.31 -8.16
C LYS A 113 -15.60 -12.86 -8.61
N PHE A 114 -15.70 -11.94 -7.67
CA PHE A 114 -15.75 -10.50 -7.97
C PHE A 114 -14.37 -9.92 -8.33
N ASN A 115 -13.34 -10.27 -7.56
CA ASN A 115 -12.02 -9.64 -7.72
C ASN A 115 -11.18 -10.29 -8.83
N LEU A 116 -11.32 -11.61 -9.09
CA LEU A 116 -10.48 -12.30 -10.06
C LEU A 116 -10.57 -11.71 -11.48
N PRO A 117 -11.74 -11.36 -12.01
CA PRO A 117 -11.86 -10.68 -13.30
C PRO A 117 -11.24 -9.27 -13.32
N LEU A 118 -11.10 -8.60 -12.17
CA LEU A 118 -10.51 -7.28 -12.05
C LEU A 118 -8.98 -7.30 -12.00
N VAL A 119 -8.38 -8.45 -11.67
CA VAL A 119 -6.90 -8.58 -11.57
C VAL A 119 -6.19 -8.17 -12.85
N PRO A 120 -6.58 -8.60 -14.07
CA PRO A 120 -5.93 -8.15 -15.30
C PRO A 120 -6.00 -6.64 -15.51
N HIS A 121 -7.12 -6.02 -15.13
CA HIS A 121 -7.30 -4.58 -15.21
C HIS A 121 -6.33 -3.83 -14.29
N TYR A 122 -6.21 -4.25 -13.03
CA TYR A 122 -5.28 -3.65 -12.08
C TYR A 122 -3.82 -3.87 -12.49
N LEU A 123 -3.49 -5.06 -13.00
CA LEU A 123 -2.15 -5.33 -13.52
C LEU A 123 -1.82 -4.42 -14.70
N SER A 124 -2.75 -4.23 -15.64
CA SER A 124 -2.56 -3.32 -16.77
C SER A 124 -2.33 -1.87 -16.33
N GLN A 125 -3.09 -1.39 -15.34
CA GLN A 125 -2.90 -0.06 -14.78
C GLN A 125 -1.53 0.08 -14.09
N MET A 126 -1.10 -0.94 -13.35
CA MET A 126 0.20 -0.95 -12.68
C MET A 126 1.35 -0.92 -13.70
N VAL A 127 1.28 -1.75 -14.72
CA VAL A 127 2.28 -1.77 -15.80
C VAL A 127 2.31 -0.41 -16.50
N LEU A 128 1.17 0.14 -16.87
CA LEU A 128 1.08 1.43 -17.54
C LEU A 128 1.67 2.56 -16.69
N GLY A 129 1.37 2.58 -15.39
CA GLY A 129 1.87 3.62 -14.48
C GLY A 129 3.37 3.55 -14.16
N GLN A 130 4.02 2.41 -14.41
CA GLN A 130 5.45 2.22 -14.15
C GLN A 130 6.29 2.12 -15.42
N SER A 131 5.64 1.91 -16.57
CA SER A 131 6.32 1.69 -17.86
C SER A 131 7.25 2.83 -18.25
N ASP A 132 6.82 4.07 -18.06
CA ASP A 132 7.62 5.25 -18.39
C ASP A 132 8.97 5.26 -17.66
N ARG A 133 8.96 4.97 -16.37
CA ARG A 133 10.18 4.93 -15.54
C ARG A 133 11.12 3.79 -15.99
N ILE A 134 10.53 2.61 -16.25
CA ILE A 134 11.30 1.46 -16.73
C ILE A 134 11.91 1.73 -18.10
N MET A 135 11.15 2.37 -18.99
CA MET A 135 11.65 2.72 -20.33
C MET A 135 12.78 3.75 -20.26
N ILE A 136 12.63 4.80 -19.47
CA ILE A 136 13.67 5.82 -19.28
C ILE A 136 14.94 5.17 -18.71
N ASP A 137 14.82 4.36 -17.66
CA ASP A 137 15.96 3.66 -17.06
C ASP A 137 16.71 2.78 -18.05
N LYS A 138 15.98 2.08 -18.94
CA LYS A 138 16.55 1.17 -19.94
C LYS A 138 17.12 1.88 -21.18
N ILE A 139 16.53 2.99 -21.60
CA ILE A 139 16.89 3.67 -22.86
C ILE A 139 17.92 4.76 -22.61
N THR A 140 17.83 5.49 -21.50
CA THR A 140 18.72 6.62 -21.18
C THR A 140 19.65 6.28 -20.01
N SER A 141 19.20 6.52 -18.78
CA SER A 141 19.97 6.22 -17.57
C SER A 141 19.08 6.16 -16.32
N SER A 142 19.59 5.50 -15.27
CA SER A 142 18.93 5.47 -13.94
C SER A 142 18.89 6.88 -13.32
N SER A 143 19.82 7.76 -13.68
CA SER A 143 19.81 9.16 -13.25
C SER A 143 18.62 9.93 -13.82
N ASP A 144 18.35 9.77 -15.12
CA ASP A 144 17.22 10.40 -15.80
C ASP A 144 15.89 9.85 -15.28
N ALA A 145 15.81 8.54 -15.05
CA ALA A 145 14.65 7.91 -14.44
C ALA A 145 14.38 8.45 -13.02
N ALA A 146 15.42 8.75 -12.24
CA ALA A 146 15.28 9.37 -10.93
C ALA A 146 14.74 10.82 -11.02
N ILE A 147 15.27 11.63 -11.95
CA ILE A 147 14.79 13.01 -12.19
C ILE A 147 13.33 13.00 -12.63
N TYR A 148 12.98 12.12 -13.59
CA TYR A 148 11.59 11.92 -14.02
C TYR A 148 10.69 11.52 -12.85
N GLY A 149 11.17 10.60 -11.99
CA GLY A 149 10.44 10.17 -10.80
C GLY A 149 10.12 11.30 -9.82
N VAL A 150 11.05 12.24 -9.63
CA VAL A 150 10.81 13.43 -8.80
C VAL A 150 9.76 14.34 -9.44
N ALA A 151 9.88 14.63 -10.72
CA ALA A 151 8.91 15.44 -11.46
C ALA A 151 7.51 14.81 -11.43
N TYR A 152 7.42 13.49 -11.64
CA TYR A 152 6.18 12.73 -11.57
C TYR A 152 5.56 12.79 -10.17
N ASN A 153 6.36 12.69 -9.12
CA ASN A 153 5.87 12.80 -7.73
C ASN A 153 5.28 14.19 -7.44
N LEU A 154 5.87 15.25 -7.99
CA LEU A 154 5.31 16.60 -7.88
C LEU A 154 3.97 16.71 -8.63
N ALA A 155 3.90 16.21 -9.85
CA ALA A 155 2.65 16.19 -10.63
C ALA A 155 1.56 15.33 -9.99
N SER A 156 1.94 14.26 -9.28
CA SER A 156 0.99 13.35 -8.61
C SER A 156 0.20 14.00 -7.47
N VAL A 157 0.60 15.19 -6.99
CA VAL A 157 -0.18 15.96 -6.00
C VAL A 157 -1.61 16.22 -6.50
N LEU A 158 -1.80 16.49 -7.79
CA LEU A 158 -3.13 16.65 -8.38
C LEU A 158 -3.97 15.38 -8.27
N THR A 159 -3.34 14.21 -8.41
CA THR A 159 -4.00 12.92 -8.27
C THR A 159 -4.53 12.69 -6.84
N ILE A 160 -3.82 13.23 -5.83
CA ILE A 160 -4.28 13.17 -4.43
C ILE A 160 -5.60 13.89 -4.26
N PHE A 161 -5.74 15.09 -4.84
CA PHE A 161 -7.00 15.86 -4.80
C PHE A 161 -8.14 15.11 -5.49
N ILE A 162 -7.90 14.58 -6.68
CA ILE A 162 -8.90 13.79 -7.43
C ILE A 162 -9.33 12.57 -6.63
N ASN A 163 -8.38 11.84 -6.06
CA ASN A 163 -8.66 10.65 -5.26
C ASN A 163 -9.41 10.99 -3.96
N ALA A 164 -9.12 12.13 -3.33
CA ALA A 164 -9.84 12.58 -2.15
C ALA A 164 -11.31 12.89 -2.47
N ILE A 165 -11.57 13.58 -3.58
CA ILE A 165 -12.93 13.88 -4.07
C ILE A 165 -13.67 12.57 -4.38
N ASN A 166 -13.07 11.68 -5.16
CA ASN A 166 -13.67 10.40 -5.52
C ASN A 166 -14.00 9.56 -4.27
N SER A 167 -13.06 9.46 -3.33
CA SER A 167 -13.25 8.69 -2.09
C SER A 167 -14.36 9.23 -1.20
N SER A 168 -14.62 10.53 -1.26
CA SER A 168 -15.72 11.18 -0.53
C SER A 168 -17.07 11.01 -1.24
N TYR A 169 -17.04 11.03 -2.57
CA TYR A 169 -18.27 10.99 -3.39
C TYR A 169 -18.83 9.57 -3.57
N ILE A 170 -17.97 8.56 -3.71
CA ILE A 170 -18.36 7.16 -3.96
C ILE A 170 -19.40 6.63 -2.95
N PRO A 171 -19.24 6.77 -1.61
CA PRO A 171 -20.23 6.29 -0.67
C PRO A 171 -21.61 6.96 -0.82
N SER A 172 -21.61 8.26 -1.13
CA SER A 172 -22.86 9.02 -1.39
C SER A 172 -23.57 8.53 -2.64
N LEU A 173 -22.82 8.28 -3.73
CA LEU A 173 -23.33 7.74 -4.97
C LEU A 173 -24.00 6.38 -4.77
N TYR A 174 -23.36 5.47 -4.07
CA TYR A 174 -23.91 4.14 -3.76
C TYR A 174 -25.20 4.22 -2.91
N LYS A 175 -25.32 5.20 -2.01
CA LYS A 175 -26.56 5.42 -1.28
C LYS A 175 -27.70 5.88 -2.19
N MET A 176 -27.43 6.80 -3.12
CA MET A 176 -28.44 7.29 -4.06
C MET A 176 -28.94 6.21 -5.04
N ILE A 177 -28.08 5.27 -5.41
CA ILE A 177 -28.44 4.16 -6.31
C ILE A 177 -29.28 3.11 -5.59
N LYS A 178 -29.09 2.92 -4.29
CA LYS A 178 -29.83 1.94 -3.48
C LYS A 178 -31.18 2.43 -2.94
N GLY A 179 -31.41 3.71 -2.92
CA GLY A 179 -32.69 4.32 -2.50
C GLY A 179 -33.65 4.39 -3.63
#